data_847e55240ce1d46a5acf7eca0ce4aed5
#
_entry.id   847e55240ce1d46a5acf7eca0ce4aed5
#
_cell.length_a   1.000
_cell.length_b   1.000
_cell.length_c   1.000
_cell.angle_alpha   90.00
_cell.angle_beta   90.00
_cell.angle_gamma   90.00
#
_symmetry.space_group_name_H-M   'P 1'
#
loop_
_entity.id
_entity.type
_entity.pdbx_description
1 polymer ?
#
loop_
_entity_poly.entity_id
_entity_poly.type
_entity_poly.pdbx_seq_one_letter_code
_entity_poly.pdbx_strand_id
1 'polypeptide(L)'
;FTLIELLVGISIMALMAVLGWRGLDGMARAQETTRQRADELLLVQAALGQWGADLDALLAVPNTTPLDWDGQVLRMTRRSSAVPDEGALVVAWTRRDVQGAGHWLRWQSAPVRTRADWQQAWQQAALWARNPGEAERRREVVLLPLDNWQLFYYRGGAWSNPQSSGDATPGNAAALPDGVRLQISISPG
;
A
#
# COMPACT_ATOMS: atom_id res chain seq x y z
N PHE A 1 39.38 38.04 -44.86
CA PHE A 1 38.35 37.05 -44.52
C PHE A 1 37.56 36.73 -45.76
N THR A 2 37.55 35.48 -46.13
CA THR A 2 36.77 35.00 -47.29
C THR A 2 35.33 34.65 -46.81
N LEU A 3 34.35 34.80 -47.68
CA LEU A 3 32.94 34.47 -47.40
C LEU A 3 32.75 32.99 -46.95
N ILE A 4 33.62 32.14 -47.45
CA ILE A 4 33.63 30.69 -47.13
C ILE A 4 34.09 30.42 -45.67
N GLU A 5 35.07 31.17 -45.15
CA GLU A 5 35.52 31.05 -43.75
C GLU A 5 34.41 31.45 -42.77
N LEU A 6 33.63 32.45 -43.10
CA LEU A 6 32.49 32.87 -42.30
C LEU A 6 31.39 31.83 -42.30
N LEU A 7 31.07 31.25 -43.47
CA LEU A 7 30.09 30.17 -43.62
C LEU A 7 30.48 28.90 -42.83
N VAL A 8 31.73 28.52 -42.91
CA VAL A 8 32.26 27.35 -42.16
C VAL A 8 32.20 27.62 -40.65
N GLY A 9 32.59 28.81 -40.20
CA GLY A 9 32.54 29.20 -38.79
C GLY A 9 31.14 29.14 -38.24
N ILE A 10 30.14 29.71 -38.93
CA ILE A 10 28.73 29.65 -38.51
C ILE A 10 28.21 28.21 -38.50
N SER A 11 28.59 27.39 -39.50
CA SER A 11 28.17 25.97 -39.54
C SER A 11 28.70 25.17 -38.34
N ILE A 12 29.95 25.38 -37.96
CA ILE A 12 30.54 24.73 -36.79
C ILE A 12 29.85 25.19 -35.52
N MET A 13 29.58 26.48 -35.36
CA MET A 13 28.84 27.01 -34.20
C MET A 13 27.42 26.42 -34.11
N ALA A 14 26.72 26.31 -35.24
CA ALA A 14 25.40 25.74 -35.31
C ALA A 14 25.40 24.24 -34.89
N LEU A 15 26.38 23.46 -35.37
CA LEU A 15 26.57 22.08 -34.97
C LEU A 15 26.85 21.94 -33.47
N MET A 16 27.74 22.76 -32.92
CA MET A 16 28.04 22.76 -31.49
C MET A 16 26.80 23.13 -30.64
N ALA A 17 26.01 24.12 -31.09
CA ALA A 17 24.77 24.49 -30.41
C ALA A 17 23.75 23.34 -30.40
N VAL A 18 23.59 22.64 -31.54
CA VAL A 18 22.67 21.46 -31.62
C VAL A 18 23.16 20.32 -30.75
N LEU A 19 24.45 20.01 -30.72
CA LEU A 19 25.03 18.97 -29.89
C LEU A 19 24.89 19.31 -28.40
N GLY A 20 25.15 20.58 -28.02
CA GLY A 20 24.95 21.06 -26.66
C GLY A 20 23.48 20.92 -26.21
N TRP A 21 22.55 21.34 -27.06
CA TRP A 21 21.12 21.22 -26.79
C TRP A 21 20.68 19.76 -26.61
N ARG A 22 21.12 18.85 -27.48
CA ARG A 22 20.84 17.41 -27.36
C ARG A 22 21.39 16.82 -26.08
N GLY A 23 22.57 17.26 -25.66
CA GLY A 23 23.17 16.83 -24.40
C GLY A 23 22.33 17.24 -23.20
N LEU A 24 21.90 18.51 -23.16
CA LEU A 24 21.02 19.03 -22.09
C LEU A 24 19.65 18.34 -22.06
N ASP A 25 19.03 18.13 -23.21
CA ASP A 25 17.76 17.43 -23.33
C ASP A 25 17.87 15.97 -22.84
N GLY A 26 18.97 15.28 -23.18
CA GLY A 26 19.26 13.94 -22.68
C GLY A 26 19.41 13.89 -21.15
N MET A 27 20.10 14.88 -20.56
CA MET A 27 20.25 14.98 -19.11
C MET A 27 18.90 15.26 -18.43
N ALA A 28 18.09 16.15 -18.99
CA ALA A 28 16.77 16.48 -18.45
C ALA A 28 15.84 15.25 -18.41
N ARG A 29 15.81 14.48 -19.49
CA ARG A 29 15.04 13.22 -19.54
C ARG A 29 15.56 12.17 -18.56
N ALA A 30 16.87 12.00 -18.43
CA ALA A 30 17.47 11.07 -17.49
C ALA A 30 17.12 11.46 -16.03
N GLN A 31 17.15 12.76 -15.75
CA GLN A 31 16.78 13.30 -14.43
C GLN A 31 15.29 13.05 -14.12
N GLU A 32 14.40 13.26 -15.09
CA GLU A 32 12.96 13.01 -14.94
C GLU A 32 12.69 11.53 -14.67
N THR A 33 13.30 10.63 -15.46
CA THR A 33 13.16 9.18 -15.24
C THR A 33 13.68 8.75 -13.85
N THR A 34 14.79 9.35 -13.40
CA THR A 34 15.34 9.04 -12.06
C THR A 34 14.41 9.54 -10.96
N ARG A 35 13.82 10.73 -11.14
CA ARG A 35 12.86 11.29 -10.18
C ARG A 35 11.59 10.42 -10.08
N GLN A 36 11.02 10.02 -11.20
CA GLN A 36 9.84 9.15 -11.23
C GLN A 36 10.08 7.83 -10.50
N ARG A 37 11.22 7.18 -10.75
CA ARG A 37 11.61 5.95 -10.04
C ARG A 37 11.79 6.16 -8.53
N ALA A 38 12.36 7.30 -8.14
CA ALA A 38 12.52 7.63 -6.73
C ALA A 38 11.16 7.84 -6.05
N ASP A 39 10.23 8.52 -6.70
CA ASP A 39 8.87 8.75 -6.18
C ASP A 39 8.10 7.43 -6.03
N GLU A 40 8.20 6.52 -6.99
CA GLU A 40 7.62 5.17 -6.91
C GLU A 40 8.18 4.37 -5.71
N LEU A 41 9.49 4.40 -5.49
CA LEU A 41 10.12 3.73 -4.36
C LEU A 41 9.67 4.32 -3.02
N LEU A 42 9.52 5.64 -2.94
CA LEU A 42 9.02 6.30 -1.73
C LEU A 42 7.57 5.90 -1.42
N LEU A 43 6.71 5.78 -2.44
CA LEU A 43 5.34 5.29 -2.27
C LEU A 43 5.31 3.86 -1.71
N VAL A 44 6.13 2.97 -2.27
CA VAL A 44 6.24 1.59 -1.78
C VAL A 44 6.74 1.55 -0.34
N GLN A 45 7.79 2.32 -0.01
CA GLN A 45 8.32 2.39 1.34
C GLN A 45 7.28 2.91 2.33
N ALA A 46 6.54 3.96 1.97
CA ALA A 46 5.50 4.53 2.82
C ALA A 46 4.36 3.52 3.06
N ALA A 47 3.92 2.82 2.02
CA ALA A 47 2.87 1.81 2.12
C ALA A 47 3.30 0.62 3.00
N LEU A 48 4.53 0.12 2.82
CA LEU A 48 5.08 -0.97 3.64
C LEU A 48 5.34 -0.52 5.08
N GLY A 49 5.79 0.72 5.29
CA GLY A 49 5.93 1.31 6.62
C GLY A 49 4.59 1.39 7.36
N GLN A 50 3.52 1.81 6.67
CA GLN A 50 2.18 1.84 7.24
C GLN A 50 1.66 0.43 7.54
N TRP A 51 1.90 -0.54 6.65
CA TRP A 51 1.59 -1.95 6.85
C TRP A 51 2.28 -2.51 8.11
N GLY A 52 3.59 -2.29 8.25
CA GLY A 52 4.34 -2.71 9.43
C GLY A 52 3.79 -2.07 10.71
N ALA A 53 3.55 -0.76 10.69
CA ALA A 53 2.99 -0.03 11.83
C ALA A 53 1.58 -0.53 12.24
N ASP A 54 0.76 -0.95 11.28
CA ASP A 54 -0.54 -1.53 11.58
C ASP A 54 -0.41 -2.92 12.25
N LEU A 55 0.53 -3.75 11.79
CA LEU A 55 0.80 -5.07 12.40
C LEU A 55 1.44 -4.94 13.79
N ASP A 56 2.38 -4.04 13.97
CA ASP A 56 3.06 -3.80 15.26
C ASP A 56 2.10 -3.26 16.34
N ALA A 57 1.04 -2.59 15.91
CA ALA A 57 0.01 -2.06 16.80
C ALA A 57 -1.16 -3.03 17.04
N LEU A 58 -1.10 -4.28 16.56
CA LEU A 58 -2.14 -5.28 16.78
C LEU A 58 -2.52 -5.38 18.26
N LEU A 59 -3.81 -5.49 18.49
CA LEU A 59 -4.39 -5.53 19.83
C LEU A 59 -5.34 -6.73 19.95
N ALA A 60 -4.99 -7.66 20.82
CA ALA A 60 -5.89 -8.75 21.21
C ALA A 60 -6.82 -8.26 22.33
N VAL A 61 -8.05 -8.01 22.01
CA VAL A 61 -9.11 -7.63 22.96
C VAL A 61 -10.01 -8.85 23.17
N PRO A 62 -10.40 -9.17 24.40
CA PRO A 62 -11.30 -10.29 24.66
C PRO A 62 -12.59 -10.20 23.81
N ASN A 63 -13.00 -11.33 23.26
CA ASN A 63 -14.18 -11.44 22.40
C ASN A 63 -14.15 -10.59 21.12
N THR A 64 -12.97 -10.26 20.62
CA THR A 64 -12.77 -9.67 19.30
C THR A 64 -11.79 -10.52 18.48
N THR A 65 -11.74 -10.27 17.17
CA THR A 65 -10.77 -10.91 16.28
C THR A 65 -9.61 -9.94 16.05
N PRO A 66 -8.39 -10.25 16.50
CA PRO A 66 -7.25 -9.36 16.34
C PRO A 66 -6.78 -9.26 14.89
N LEU A 67 -6.85 -10.36 14.14
CA LEU A 67 -6.39 -10.45 12.74
C LEU A 67 -7.20 -11.49 11.98
N ASP A 68 -7.69 -11.16 10.78
CA ASP A 68 -8.46 -12.05 9.93
C ASP A 68 -8.19 -11.77 8.44
N TRP A 69 -8.04 -12.83 7.68
CA TRP A 69 -7.88 -12.80 6.24
C TRP A 69 -8.93 -13.69 5.56
N ASP A 70 -9.83 -13.11 4.78
CA ASP A 70 -10.90 -13.85 4.09
C ASP A 70 -10.58 -14.19 2.62
N GLY A 71 -9.34 -13.95 2.17
CA GLY A 71 -8.92 -14.13 0.78
C GLY A 71 -8.99 -12.86 -0.06
N GLN A 72 -9.66 -11.82 0.41
CA GLN A 72 -9.84 -10.56 -0.28
C GLN A 72 -9.45 -9.36 0.58
N VAL A 73 -9.86 -9.37 1.84
CA VAL A 73 -9.56 -8.29 2.79
C VAL A 73 -8.84 -8.83 4.01
N LEU A 74 -7.75 -8.16 4.40
CA LEU A 74 -7.14 -8.34 5.70
C LEU A 74 -7.77 -7.32 6.65
N ARG A 75 -8.36 -7.81 7.73
CA ARG A 75 -8.94 -6.99 8.79
C ARG A 75 -8.13 -7.17 10.06
N MET A 76 -7.94 -6.10 10.80
CA MET A 76 -7.20 -6.15 12.05
C MET A 76 -7.76 -5.18 13.09
N THR A 77 -7.63 -5.58 14.35
CA THR A 77 -7.89 -4.72 15.50
C THR A 77 -6.56 -4.20 16.00
N ARG A 78 -6.40 -2.88 16.07
CA ARG A 78 -5.15 -2.27 16.49
C ARG A 78 -5.36 -1.18 17.54
N ARG A 79 -4.28 -0.87 18.27
CA ARG A 79 -4.22 0.30 19.14
C ARG A 79 -4.14 1.58 18.32
N SER A 80 -4.81 2.65 18.78
CA SER A 80 -4.58 3.99 18.21
C SER A 80 -3.15 4.44 18.48
N SER A 81 -2.48 4.94 17.44
CA SER A 81 -1.12 5.49 17.58
C SER A 81 -1.17 7.00 17.88
N ALA A 82 -2.24 7.68 17.51
CA ALA A 82 -2.39 9.12 17.66
C ALA A 82 -2.76 9.50 19.11
N VAL A 83 -3.70 8.74 19.70
CA VAL A 83 -4.17 8.98 21.07
C VAL A 83 -4.37 7.63 21.76
N PRO A 84 -3.48 7.25 22.69
CA PRO A 84 -3.50 5.92 23.32
C PRO A 84 -4.82 5.57 24.03
N ASP A 85 -5.51 6.57 24.60
CA ASP A 85 -6.76 6.39 25.36
C ASP A 85 -8.02 6.55 24.51
N GLU A 86 -7.89 6.72 23.22
CA GLU A 86 -9.03 6.97 22.31
C GLU A 86 -9.86 5.71 22.04
N GLY A 87 -9.31 4.53 22.29
CA GLY A 87 -9.91 3.24 22.04
C GLY A 87 -9.16 2.43 20.98
N ALA A 88 -9.76 1.32 20.55
CA ALA A 88 -9.22 0.51 19.48
C ALA A 88 -9.67 1.02 18.12
N LEU A 89 -8.95 0.63 17.08
CA LEU A 89 -9.27 0.90 15.69
C LEU A 89 -9.43 -0.43 14.94
N VAL A 90 -10.39 -0.47 14.03
CA VAL A 90 -10.46 -1.53 13.01
C VAL A 90 -9.80 -0.98 11.76
N VAL A 91 -8.79 -1.68 11.28
CA VAL A 91 -8.09 -1.36 10.03
C VAL A 91 -8.29 -2.50 9.04
N ALA A 92 -8.43 -2.15 7.78
CA ALA A 92 -8.58 -3.13 6.72
C ALA A 92 -7.69 -2.77 5.54
N TRP A 93 -7.17 -3.82 4.89
CA TRP A 93 -6.35 -3.73 3.70
C TRP A 93 -6.95 -4.59 2.60
N THR A 94 -7.03 -4.07 1.40
CA THR A 94 -7.54 -4.81 0.23
C THR A 94 -6.87 -4.35 -1.06
N ARG A 95 -6.96 -5.18 -2.07
CA ARG A 95 -6.73 -4.76 -3.45
C ARG A 95 -8.09 -4.58 -4.13
N ARG A 96 -8.30 -3.44 -4.76
CA ARG A 96 -9.50 -3.14 -5.53
C ARG A 96 -9.14 -2.34 -6.77
N ASP A 97 -9.92 -2.51 -7.83
CA ASP A 97 -9.77 -1.71 -9.04
C ASP A 97 -10.32 -0.31 -8.81
N VAL A 98 -9.48 0.68 -9.06
CA VAL A 98 -9.80 2.11 -8.99
C VAL A 98 -9.48 2.70 -10.35
N GLN A 99 -10.47 3.27 -11.02
CA GLN A 99 -10.32 3.85 -12.36
C GLN A 99 -9.71 2.90 -13.40
N GLY A 100 -10.00 1.59 -13.29
CA GLY A 100 -9.55 0.58 -14.24
C GLY A 100 -8.17 -0.02 -13.95
N ALA A 101 -7.52 0.36 -12.85
CA ALA A 101 -6.25 -0.22 -12.41
C ALA A 101 -6.37 -0.78 -10.99
N GLY A 102 -5.70 -1.90 -10.73
CA GLY A 102 -5.62 -2.47 -9.39
C GLY A 102 -4.80 -1.59 -8.47
N HIS A 103 -5.31 -1.32 -7.29
CA HIS A 103 -4.62 -0.55 -6.26
C HIS A 103 -4.67 -1.24 -4.91
N TRP A 104 -3.65 -1.04 -4.12
CA TRP A 104 -3.63 -1.41 -2.72
C TRP A 104 -4.23 -0.28 -1.90
N LEU A 105 -5.25 -0.60 -1.10
CA LEU A 105 -6.03 0.37 -0.34
C LEU A 105 -6.01 0.00 1.13
N ARG A 106 -6.01 1.02 1.95
CA ARG A 106 -6.14 0.94 3.40
C ARG A 106 -7.37 1.71 3.86
N TRP A 107 -8.14 1.12 4.75
CA TRP A 107 -9.28 1.74 5.41
C TRP A 107 -9.11 1.69 6.93
N GLN A 108 -9.69 2.67 7.61
CA GLN A 108 -9.64 2.75 9.07
C GLN A 108 -10.97 3.24 9.62
N SER A 109 -11.47 2.58 10.68
CA SER A 109 -12.67 2.99 11.39
C SER A 109 -12.46 4.29 12.20
N ALA A 110 -13.55 4.85 12.72
CA ALA A 110 -13.46 5.70 13.90
C ALA A 110 -12.99 4.86 15.11
N PRO A 111 -12.49 5.50 16.18
CA PRO A 111 -12.17 4.80 17.41
C PRO A 111 -13.40 4.04 17.95
N VAL A 112 -13.19 2.79 18.33
CA VAL A 112 -14.22 1.91 18.88
C VAL A 112 -13.95 1.68 20.36
N ARG A 113 -14.99 1.85 21.18
CA ARG A 113 -14.89 1.72 22.64
C ARG A 113 -15.76 0.59 23.19
N THR A 114 -16.75 0.18 22.44
CA THR A 114 -17.64 -0.92 22.81
C THR A 114 -17.52 -2.09 21.85
N ARG A 115 -17.96 -3.26 22.30
CA ARG A 115 -18.02 -4.43 21.43
C ARG A 115 -18.99 -4.24 20.25
N ALA A 116 -20.08 -3.53 20.46
CA ALA A 116 -21.05 -3.24 19.39
C ALA A 116 -20.42 -2.35 18.31
N ASP A 117 -19.71 -1.28 18.69
CA ASP A 117 -19.01 -0.40 17.76
C ASP A 117 -17.93 -1.18 16.98
N TRP A 118 -17.21 -2.07 17.69
CA TRP A 118 -16.22 -2.92 17.06
C TRP A 118 -16.85 -3.86 16.03
N GLN A 119 -17.95 -4.54 16.36
CA GLN A 119 -18.66 -5.42 15.43
C GLN A 119 -19.14 -4.68 14.19
N GLN A 120 -19.70 -3.50 14.38
CA GLN A 120 -20.13 -2.63 13.29
C GLN A 120 -18.96 -2.24 12.39
N ALA A 121 -17.84 -1.76 12.97
CA ALA A 121 -16.64 -1.40 12.22
C ALA A 121 -16.03 -2.59 11.47
N TRP A 122 -16.07 -3.79 12.09
CA TRP A 122 -15.58 -5.01 11.48
C TRP A 122 -16.40 -5.45 10.25
N GLN A 123 -17.71 -5.28 10.31
CA GLN A 123 -18.61 -5.52 9.18
C GLN A 123 -18.45 -4.45 8.09
N GLN A 124 -18.33 -3.19 8.49
CA GLN A 124 -18.06 -2.08 7.55
C GLN A 124 -16.76 -2.30 6.78
N ALA A 125 -15.72 -2.79 7.44
CA ALA A 125 -14.45 -3.12 6.78
C ALA A 125 -14.61 -4.18 5.68
N ALA A 126 -15.41 -5.21 5.91
CA ALA A 126 -15.71 -6.24 4.91
C ALA A 126 -16.54 -5.71 3.74
N LEU A 127 -17.53 -4.87 4.02
CA LEU A 127 -18.36 -4.21 3.00
C LEU A 127 -17.52 -3.23 2.16
N TRP A 128 -16.69 -2.43 2.81
CA TRP A 128 -15.78 -1.51 2.14
C TRP A 128 -14.88 -2.20 1.12
N ALA A 129 -14.34 -3.34 1.45
CA ALA A 129 -13.45 -4.07 0.56
C ALA A 129 -14.14 -4.51 -0.75
N ARG A 130 -15.44 -4.80 -0.68
CA ARG A 130 -16.22 -5.33 -1.81
C ARG A 130 -16.97 -4.23 -2.56
N ASN A 131 -17.68 -3.38 -1.85
CA ASN A 131 -18.54 -2.35 -2.43
C ASN A 131 -18.66 -1.16 -1.48
N PRO A 132 -17.68 -0.24 -1.46
CA PRO A 132 -17.67 0.89 -0.55
C PRO A 132 -18.75 1.92 -0.90
N GLY A 133 -19.49 2.36 0.08
CA GLY A 133 -20.31 3.56 0.03
C GLY A 133 -19.45 4.84 0.15
N GLU A 134 -20.09 6.01 0.07
CA GLU A 134 -19.38 7.28 0.20
C GLU A 134 -18.74 7.48 1.58
N ALA A 135 -19.37 7.00 2.64
CA ALA A 135 -18.86 7.11 3.99
C ALA A 135 -17.57 6.31 4.20
N GLU A 136 -17.52 5.11 3.63
CA GLU A 136 -16.34 4.25 3.66
C GLU A 136 -15.22 4.81 2.80
N ARG A 137 -15.52 5.35 1.62
CA ARG A 137 -14.53 5.97 0.73
C ARG A 137 -13.84 7.18 1.35
N ARG A 138 -14.53 7.95 2.20
CA ARG A 138 -13.90 9.07 2.91
C ARG A 138 -12.85 8.66 3.93
N ARG A 139 -12.81 7.39 4.30
CA ARG A 139 -11.89 6.82 5.28
C ARG A 139 -10.86 5.89 4.65
N GLU A 140 -10.86 5.77 3.33
CA GLU A 140 -9.87 4.99 2.61
C GLU A 140 -8.71 5.84 2.14
N VAL A 141 -7.57 5.20 2.02
CA VAL A 141 -6.37 5.76 1.39
C VAL A 141 -5.95 4.81 0.28
N VAL A 142 -5.84 5.34 -0.93
CA VAL A 142 -5.25 4.64 -2.07
C VAL A 142 -3.74 4.79 -1.95
N LEU A 143 -3.00 3.69 -1.89
CA LEU A 143 -1.57 3.72 -1.58
C LEU A 143 -0.71 3.58 -2.83
N LEU A 144 -0.79 2.46 -3.50
CA LEU A 144 0.04 2.19 -4.67
C LEU A 144 -0.68 1.28 -5.68
N PRO A 145 -0.31 1.32 -6.97
CA PRO A 145 -0.75 0.36 -7.96
C PRO A 145 -0.32 -1.06 -7.56
N LEU A 146 -1.21 -2.03 -7.68
CA LEU A 146 -0.97 -3.39 -7.24
C LEU A 146 -1.71 -4.39 -8.12
N ASP A 147 -0.98 -5.32 -8.75
CA ASP A 147 -1.57 -6.38 -9.57
C ASP A 147 -2.13 -7.50 -8.71
N ASN A 148 -1.33 -7.95 -7.76
CA ASN A 148 -1.69 -9.06 -6.91
C ASN A 148 -1.04 -8.95 -5.54
N TRP A 149 -1.67 -9.56 -4.53
CA TRP A 149 -1.11 -9.72 -3.22
C TRP A 149 -1.54 -11.03 -2.60
N GLN A 150 -0.67 -11.60 -1.77
CA GLN A 150 -0.90 -12.85 -1.05
C GLN A 150 -0.38 -12.72 0.37
N LEU A 151 -1.04 -13.43 1.27
CA LEU A 151 -0.68 -13.47 2.68
C LEU A 151 -0.37 -14.90 3.11
N PHE A 152 0.63 -15.03 3.95
CA PHE A 152 0.98 -16.28 4.61
C PHE A 152 1.16 -16.02 6.10
N TYR A 153 0.67 -16.94 6.92
CA TYR A 153 0.85 -16.92 8.37
C TYR A 153 1.90 -17.94 8.78
N TYR A 154 2.78 -17.53 9.67
CA TYR A 154 3.73 -18.42 10.31
C TYR A 154 3.12 -18.93 11.60
N ARG A 155 2.94 -20.25 11.70
CA ARG A 155 2.40 -20.95 12.87
C ARG A 155 3.05 -22.32 13.00
N GLY A 156 3.42 -22.71 14.21
CA GLY A 156 3.95 -24.05 14.45
C GLY A 156 5.18 -24.42 13.62
N GLY A 157 6.04 -23.44 13.29
CA GLY A 157 7.26 -23.68 12.54
C GLY A 157 7.11 -23.68 11.00
N ALA A 158 5.92 -23.42 10.46
CA ALA A 158 5.67 -23.44 9.02
C ALA A 158 4.86 -22.23 8.53
N TRP A 159 5.11 -21.85 7.27
CA TRP A 159 4.29 -20.87 6.56
C TRP A 159 3.10 -21.57 5.90
N SER A 160 1.90 -21.08 6.13
CA SER A 160 0.66 -21.62 5.55
C SER A 160 -0.21 -20.49 5.01
N ASN A 161 -1.08 -20.85 4.05
CA ASN A 161 -2.15 -19.93 3.64
C ASN A 161 -3.13 -19.77 4.82
N PRO A 162 -3.49 -18.54 5.21
CA PRO A 162 -4.39 -18.30 6.33
C PRO A 162 -5.76 -18.98 6.19
N GLN A 163 -6.22 -19.16 4.96
CA GLN A 163 -7.49 -19.84 4.66
C GLN A 163 -7.42 -21.37 4.77
N SER A 164 -6.22 -21.96 4.64
CA SER A 164 -6.01 -23.40 4.71
C SER A 164 -5.80 -23.92 6.14
N SER A 165 -5.50 -23.02 7.07
CA SER A 165 -5.30 -23.38 8.48
C SER A 165 -6.67 -23.50 9.16
N GLY A 166 -7.34 -24.65 8.95
CA GLY A 166 -8.67 -24.97 9.45
C GLY A 166 -8.79 -25.20 10.97
N ASP A 167 -7.95 -24.58 11.78
CA ASP A 167 -8.00 -24.67 13.26
C ASP A 167 -8.74 -23.49 13.92
N ALA A 168 -9.75 -22.95 13.24
CA ALA A 168 -10.74 -22.14 13.92
C ALA A 168 -11.72 -23.07 14.67
N THR A 169 -11.30 -23.62 15.80
CA THR A 169 -12.24 -24.21 16.74
C THR A 169 -13.21 -23.12 17.20
N PRO A 170 -14.53 -23.28 17.01
CA PRO A 170 -15.50 -22.29 17.45
C PRO A 170 -15.34 -22.06 18.96
N GLY A 171 -14.95 -20.84 19.34
CA GLY A 171 -14.79 -20.47 20.75
C GLY A 171 -13.36 -20.14 21.19
N ASN A 172 -12.35 -20.46 20.42
CA ASN A 172 -10.99 -20.00 20.68
C ASN A 172 -10.71 -18.80 19.75
N ALA A 173 -10.50 -17.62 20.32
CA ALA A 173 -9.99 -16.48 19.56
C ALA A 173 -8.74 -16.96 18.83
N ALA A 174 -8.78 -17.00 17.50
CA ALA A 174 -7.68 -17.54 16.71
C ALA A 174 -6.40 -16.88 17.17
N ALA A 175 -5.48 -17.67 17.73
CA ALA A 175 -4.22 -17.14 18.23
C ALA A 175 -3.54 -16.38 17.11
N LEU A 176 -2.98 -15.20 17.44
CA LEU A 176 -2.20 -14.44 16.48
C LEU A 176 -1.10 -15.32 15.89
N PRO A 177 -0.84 -15.24 14.59
CA PRO A 177 0.30 -15.92 14.00
C PRO A 177 1.60 -15.31 14.56
N ASP A 178 2.65 -16.12 14.65
CA ASP A 178 3.98 -15.67 15.07
C ASP A 178 4.61 -14.71 14.03
N GLY A 179 4.13 -14.78 12.77
CA GLY A 179 4.56 -13.92 11.68
C GLY A 179 3.55 -13.84 10.55
N VAL A 180 3.57 -12.71 9.86
CA VAL A 180 2.78 -12.46 8.64
C VAL A 180 3.73 -12.15 7.50
N ARG A 181 3.64 -12.91 6.40
CA ARG A 181 4.38 -12.63 5.17
C ARG A 181 3.43 -12.05 4.16
N LEU A 182 3.79 -10.88 3.64
CA LEU A 182 3.15 -10.22 2.54
C LEU A 182 3.96 -10.47 1.26
N GLN A 183 3.30 -10.93 0.22
CA GLN A 183 3.86 -11.01 -1.14
C GLN A 183 3.02 -10.14 -2.05
N ILE A 184 3.64 -9.16 -2.69
CA ILE A 184 2.99 -8.21 -3.59
C ILE A 184 3.65 -8.24 -4.97
N SER A 185 2.82 -8.03 -5.99
CA SER A 185 3.27 -7.83 -7.38
C SER A 185 2.80 -6.45 -7.82
N ILE A 186 3.75 -5.62 -8.22
CA ILE A 186 3.53 -4.24 -8.66
C ILE A 186 3.77 -4.19 -10.16
N SER A 187 2.84 -3.65 -10.93
CA SER A 187 3.07 -3.37 -12.35
C SER A 187 4.17 -2.34 -12.50
N PRO A 188 5.15 -2.56 -13.37
CA PRO A 188 6.02 -1.48 -13.80
C PRO A 188 5.15 -0.45 -14.52
N GLY A 189 5.19 0.81 -14.06
CA GLY A 189 4.51 1.94 -14.69
C GLY A 189 5.06 2.30 -16.07
#